data_ffa0ac229dd316709a859f074ac5b37a
#
_entry.id   ffa0ac229dd316709a859f074ac5b37a
#
_cell.length_a   1.000
_cell.length_b   1.000
_cell.length_c   1.000
_cell.angle_alpha   90.00
_cell.angle_beta   90.00
_cell.angle_gamma   90.00
#
_symmetry.space_group_name_H-M   'P 1'
#
loop_
_entity.id
_entity.type
_entity.pdbx_description
1 polymer ?
#
loop_
_entity_poly.entity_id
_entity_poly.type
_entity_poly.pdbx_seq_one_letter_code
_entity_poly.pdbx_strand_id
1 'polypeptide(L)'
;MYILVAVLTLWLPITPPYGVYPFSSRHPETKLVLDTNAVSFVTFQFHKARAYEVAWEGIPVDFDHASLKNKSFEKLATITDLKVKPDGSIHCLFVFTPVGEELWKRGLKGRSPVLGVSKCGEGKFSPIRLESVALTDHPLFQDLR
;
A
#
# COMPACT_ATOMS: atom_id res chain seq x y z
N MET A 1 -11.61 -16.22 32.01
CA MET A 1 -10.20 -15.82 31.77
C MET A 1 -10.07 -15.15 30.42
N TYR A 2 -9.48 -13.97 30.38
CA TYR A 2 -9.24 -13.25 29.12
C TYR A 2 -7.77 -13.38 28.75
N ILE A 3 -7.51 -13.75 27.50
CA ILE A 3 -6.15 -13.81 26.94
C ILE A 3 -5.99 -12.58 26.07
N LEU A 4 -5.04 -11.71 26.43
CA LEU A 4 -4.64 -10.59 25.60
C LEU A 4 -3.62 -11.07 24.58
N VAL A 5 -3.98 -10.99 23.30
CA VAL A 5 -3.06 -11.27 22.21
C VAL A 5 -2.52 -9.94 21.70
N ALA A 6 -1.20 -9.74 21.88
CA ALA A 6 -0.55 -8.57 21.32
C ALA A 6 -0.50 -8.69 19.80
N VAL A 7 -0.92 -7.64 19.10
CA VAL A 7 -0.92 -7.58 17.65
C VAL A 7 0.15 -6.57 17.21
N LEU A 8 1.03 -6.98 16.31
CA LEU A 8 2.03 -6.08 15.74
C LEU A 8 1.34 -5.03 14.88
N THR A 9 1.57 -3.77 15.20
CA THR A 9 1.00 -2.63 14.48
C THR A 9 2.13 -1.65 14.16
N LEU A 10 2.31 -1.34 12.88
CA LEU A 10 3.39 -0.47 12.41
C LEU A 10 2.89 0.55 11.39
N TRP A 11 3.37 1.79 11.52
CA TRP A 11 3.28 2.79 10.45
C TRP A 11 4.44 2.61 9.48
N LEU A 12 4.13 2.32 8.23
CA LEU A 12 5.16 2.04 7.21
C LEU A 12 4.88 2.84 5.95
N PRO A 13 5.94 3.40 5.31
CA PRO A 13 5.79 4.05 4.01
C PRO A 13 5.45 3.01 2.93
N ILE A 14 4.53 3.37 2.04
CA ILE A 14 4.17 2.56 0.87
C ILE A 14 4.52 3.26 -0.43
N THR A 15 4.79 4.56 -0.41
CA THR A 15 5.28 5.32 -1.55
C THR A 15 6.51 6.13 -1.16
N PRO A 16 7.38 6.45 -2.13
CA PRO A 16 8.45 7.42 -1.92
C PRO A 16 7.89 8.86 -1.83
N PRO A 17 8.74 9.86 -1.53
CA PRO A 17 8.34 11.26 -1.55
C PRO A 17 7.80 11.73 -2.91
N TYR A 18 7.25 12.96 -2.97
CA TYR A 18 6.82 13.56 -4.23
C TYR A 18 7.87 13.40 -5.32
N GLY A 19 7.43 13.09 -6.53
CA GLY A 19 8.31 12.90 -7.66
C GLY A 19 7.65 12.11 -8.79
N VAL A 20 8.46 11.75 -9.77
CA VAL A 20 8.06 10.94 -10.91
C VAL A 20 8.89 9.68 -10.91
N TYR A 21 8.25 8.53 -10.92
CA TYR A 21 8.89 7.24 -10.74
C TYR A 21 8.52 6.27 -11.87
N PRO A 22 9.35 5.27 -12.18
CA PRO A 22 8.94 4.19 -13.06
C PRO A 22 7.70 3.50 -12.49
N PHE A 23 6.68 3.31 -13.35
CA PHE A 23 5.43 2.66 -12.94
C PHE A 23 5.57 1.13 -12.91
N SER A 24 6.45 0.60 -13.76
CA SER A 24 6.68 -0.83 -13.87
C SER A 24 8.13 -1.09 -14.29
N SER A 25 8.76 -2.11 -13.71
CA SER A 25 10.10 -2.53 -14.13
C SER A 25 10.15 -3.06 -15.56
N ARG A 26 9.00 -3.57 -16.07
CA ARG A 26 8.88 -4.07 -17.45
C ARG A 26 8.67 -2.96 -18.46
N HIS A 27 8.15 -1.81 -18.04
CA HIS A 27 7.81 -0.68 -18.87
C HIS A 27 8.37 0.59 -18.26
N PRO A 28 9.72 0.77 -18.28
CA PRO A 28 10.35 1.92 -17.63
C PRO A 28 9.96 3.27 -18.27
N GLU A 29 9.44 3.26 -19.49
CA GLU A 29 8.94 4.45 -20.19
C GLU A 29 7.62 4.96 -19.59
N THR A 30 6.88 4.12 -18.88
CA THR A 30 5.67 4.56 -18.17
C THR A 30 6.05 5.10 -16.80
N LYS A 31 5.48 6.24 -16.42
CA LYS A 31 5.81 6.95 -15.20
C LYS A 31 4.61 7.11 -14.29
N LEU A 32 4.84 6.95 -13.01
CA LEU A 32 3.88 7.27 -11.95
C LEU A 32 4.22 8.66 -11.41
N VAL A 33 3.26 9.56 -11.45
CA VAL A 33 3.42 10.93 -10.96
C VAL A 33 2.84 11.02 -9.55
N LEU A 34 3.70 11.27 -8.57
CA LEU A 34 3.30 11.48 -7.17
C LEU A 34 3.45 12.97 -6.86
N ASP A 35 2.42 13.73 -7.16
CA ASP A 35 2.34 15.15 -6.81
C ASP A 35 1.30 15.38 -5.70
N THR A 36 1.16 16.62 -5.25
CA THR A 36 0.24 17.00 -4.19
C THR A 36 -1.20 16.57 -4.50
N ASN A 37 -1.64 16.78 -5.75
CA ASN A 37 -3.01 16.43 -6.15
C ASN A 37 -3.24 14.93 -6.12
N ALA A 38 -2.29 14.15 -6.65
CA ALA A 38 -2.37 12.69 -6.70
C ALA A 38 -2.44 12.10 -5.29
N VAL A 39 -1.53 12.52 -4.42
CA VAL A 39 -1.46 12.01 -3.05
C VAL A 39 -2.71 12.42 -2.26
N SER A 40 -3.20 13.64 -2.42
CA SER A 40 -4.44 14.10 -1.78
C SER A 40 -5.64 13.29 -2.25
N PHE A 41 -5.68 12.95 -3.53
CA PHE A 41 -6.79 12.16 -4.09
C PHE A 41 -6.83 10.74 -3.52
N VAL A 42 -5.68 10.07 -3.45
CA VAL A 42 -5.56 8.73 -2.83
C VAL A 42 -6.00 8.78 -1.37
N THR A 43 -5.55 9.78 -0.63
CA THR A 43 -5.91 9.97 0.78
C THR A 43 -7.41 10.19 0.93
N PHE A 44 -7.99 11.04 0.10
CA PHE A 44 -9.43 11.30 0.10
C PHE A 44 -10.23 10.02 -0.16
N GLN A 45 -9.86 9.24 -1.15
CA GLN A 45 -10.54 7.99 -1.49
C GLN A 45 -10.47 6.98 -0.34
N PHE A 46 -9.31 6.88 0.30
CA PHE A 46 -9.14 6.00 1.45
C PHE A 46 -10.07 6.38 2.60
N HIS A 47 -10.08 7.64 3.01
CA HIS A 47 -10.90 8.09 4.13
C HIS A 47 -12.39 8.06 3.81
N LYS A 48 -12.76 8.29 2.55
CA LYS A 48 -14.13 8.17 2.09
C LYS A 48 -14.62 6.71 2.19
N ALA A 49 -13.83 5.76 1.72
CA ALA A 49 -14.17 4.35 1.82
C ALA A 49 -14.34 3.93 3.29
N ARG A 50 -13.41 4.33 4.14
CA ARG A 50 -13.46 4.01 5.58
C ARG A 50 -14.71 4.58 6.24
N ALA A 51 -15.13 5.78 5.86
CA ALA A 51 -16.26 6.46 6.49
C ALA A 51 -17.63 5.96 5.98
N TYR A 52 -17.72 5.58 4.71
CA TYR A 52 -19.01 5.38 4.04
C TYR A 52 -19.27 3.97 3.51
N GLU A 53 -18.26 3.15 3.31
CA GLU A 53 -18.49 1.78 2.86
C GLU A 53 -19.02 0.90 3.98
N VAL A 54 -20.10 0.18 3.68
CA VAL A 54 -20.66 -0.80 4.61
C VAL A 54 -19.69 -1.96 4.74
N ALA A 55 -19.42 -2.36 6.00
CA ALA A 55 -18.50 -3.46 6.31
C ALA A 55 -17.08 -3.24 5.77
N TRP A 56 -16.60 -1.99 5.78
CA TRP A 56 -15.22 -1.71 5.41
C TRP A 56 -14.25 -2.41 6.36
N GLU A 57 -13.38 -3.23 5.80
CA GLU A 57 -12.43 -4.05 6.57
C GLU A 57 -10.97 -3.57 6.45
N GLY A 58 -10.75 -2.44 5.77
CA GLY A 58 -9.41 -1.93 5.50
C GLY A 58 -8.87 -2.40 4.15
N ILE A 59 -7.62 -2.01 3.88
CA ILE A 59 -6.92 -2.40 2.65
C ILE A 59 -6.14 -3.68 2.93
N PRO A 60 -6.31 -4.73 2.11
CA PRO A 60 -5.62 -5.99 2.35
C PRO A 60 -4.12 -5.92 2.02
N VAL A 61 -3.34 -6.62 2.82
CA VAL A 61 -1.91 -6.84 2.58
C VAL A 61 -1.72 -8.32 2.32
N ASP A 62 -1.11 -8.66 1.18
CA ASP A 62 -0.91 -10.03 0.75
C ASP A 62 0.57 -10.35 0.56
N PHE A 63 0.86 -11.61 0.21
CA PHE A 63 2.19 -12.03 -0.20
C PHE A 63 2.30 -11.97 -1.72
N ASP A 64 3.26 -11.21 -2.20
CA ASP A 64 3.67 -11.16 -3.60
C ASP A 64 2.49 -10.97 -4.59
N HIS A 65 1.54 -10.09 -4.22
CA HIS A 65 0.34 -9.79 -5.01
C HIS A 65 -0.62 -10.97 -5.21
N ALA A 66 -0.69 -11.88 -4.24
CA ALA A 66 -1.58 -13.05 -4.31
C ALA A 66 -3.05 -12.67 -4.52
N SER A 67 -3.50 -11.54 -3.98
CA SER A 67 -4.87 -11.04 -4.13
C SER A 67 -5.27 -10.75 -5.58
N LEU A 68 -4.30 -10.47 -6.45
CA LEU A 68 -4.54 -10.24 -7.88
C LEU A 68 -4.71 -11.55 -8.66
N LYS A 69 -4.26 -12.68 -8.10
CA LYS A 69 -4.25 -13.98 -8.76
C LYS A 69 -5.35 -14.91 -8.23
N ASN A 70 -5.79 -14.70 -6.99
CA ASN A 70 -6.70 -15.60 -6.31
C ASN A 70 -7.60 -14.80 -5.36
N LYS A 71 -8.92 -15.01 -5.44
CA LYS A 71 -9.88 -14.38 -4.53
C LYS A 71 -9.74 -14.86 -3.09
N SER A 72 -9.27 -16.10 -2.90
CA SER A 72 -9.02 -16.69 -1.60
C SER A 72 -7.52 -16.66 -1.33
N PHE A 73 -7.05 -15.59 -0.73
CA PHE A 73 -5.64 -15.41 -0.36
C PHE A 73 -5.52 -15.18 1.14
N GLU A 74 -4.35 -15.49 1.69
CA GLU A 74 -4.08 -15.25 3.08
C GLU A 74 -3.65 -13.80 3.30
N LYS A 75 -4.33 -13.11 4.20
CA LYS A 75 -3.95 -11.76 4.58
C LYS A 75 -2.76 -11.80 5.52
N LEU A 76 -1.74 -11.01 5.23
CA LEU A 76 -0.58 -10.82 6.09
C LEU A 76 -0.76 -9.65 7.04
N ALA A 77 -1.55 -8.68 6.63
CA ALA A 77 -1.92 -7.52 7.44
C ALA A 77 -3.15 -6.86 6.84
N THR A 78 -3.70 -5.91 7.58
CA THR A 78 -4.75 -5.03 7.11
C THR A 78 -4.31 -3.59 7.36
N ILE A 79 -4.47 -2.73 6.37
CA ILE A 79 -4.22 -1.30 6.51
C ILE A 79 -5.49 -0.64 6.99
N THR A 80 -5.43 -0.01 8.16
CA THR A 80 -6.59 0.60 8.83
C THR A 80 -6.52 2.11 8.90
N ASP A 81 -5.38 2.71 8.58
CA ASP A 81 -5.22 4.16 8.56
C ASP A 81 -4.14 4.55 7.55
N LEU A 82 -4.16 5.81 7.15
CA LEU A 82 -3.26 6.36 6.14
C LEU A 82 -2.99 7.83 6.45
N LYS A 83 -1.73 8.24 6.33
CA LYS A 83 -1.32 9.64 6.48
C LYS A 83 -0.25 9.99 5.47
N VAL A 84 -0.15 11.27 5.14
CA VAL A 84 0.87 11.82 4.25
C VAL A 84 1.89 12.59 5.08
N LYS A 85 3.15 12.26 4.87
CA LYS A 85 4.26 12.99 5.50
C LYS A 85 4.55 14.30 4.76
N PRO A 86 5.26 15.26 5.37
CA PRO A 86 5.60 16.52 4.70
C PRO A 86 6.32 16.37 3.37
N ASP A 87 7.09 15.29 3.19
CA ASP A 87 7.79 14.99 1.93
C ASP A 87 6.89 14.40 0.84
N GLY A 88 5.60 14.18 1.15
CA GLY A 88 4.62 13.60 0.23
C GLY A 88 4.52 12.09 0.26
N SER A 89 5.37 11.39 1.01
CA SER A 89 5.28 9.95 1.14
C SER A 89 4.01 9.54 1.89
N ILE A 90 3.35 8.49 1.37
CA ILE A 90 2.16 7.92 1.99
C ILE A 90 2.60 6.84 2.97
N HIS A 91 2.18 6.98 4.21
CA HIS A 91 2.40 6.01 5.27
C HIS A 91 1.08 5.38 5.67
N CYS A 92 1.09 4.07 5.86
CA CYS A 92 -0.10 3.30 6.23
C CYS A 92 0.12 2.59 7.56
N LEU A 93 -0.95 2.45 8.33
CA LEU A 93 -0.95 1.68 9.56
C LEU A 93 -1.26 0.22 9.23
N PHE A 94 -0.25 -0.63 9.39
CA PHE A 94 -0.34 -2.07 9.16
C PHE A 94 -0.69 -2.77 10.48
N VAL A 95 -1.80 -3.47 10.49
CA VAL A 95 -2.18 -4.36 11.58
C VAL A 95 -1.93 -5.78 11.11
N PHE A 96 -0.88 -6.41 11.62
CA PHE A 96 -0.39 -7.69 11.13
C PHE A 96 -1.22 -8.87 11.67
N THR A 97 -1.45 -9.87 10.82
CA THR A 97 -1.89 -11.19 11.26
C THR A 97 -0.70 -11.94 11.88
N PRO A 98 -0.91 -13.02 12.63
CA PRO A 98 0.20 -13.82 13.17
C PRO A 98 1.17 -14.31 12.09
N VAL A 99 0.66 -14.75 10.94
CA VAL A 99 1.50 -15.18 9.80
C VAL A 99 2.28 -14.01 9.23
N GLY A 100 1.62 -12.86 9.04
CA GLY A 100 2.29 -11.66 8.53
C GLY A 100 3.37 -11.16 9.47
N GLU A 101 3.12 -11.15 10.78
CA GLU A 101 4.11 -10.78 11.78
C GLU A 101 5.34 -11.68 11.71
N GLU A 102 5.14 -12.98 11.59
CA GLU A 102 6.25 -13.94 11.50
C GLU A 102 7.10 -13.68 10.26
N LEU A 103 6.47 -13.49 9.10
CA LEU A 103 7.18 -13.20 7.86
C LEU A 103 7.93 -11.87 7.94
N TRP A 104 7.33 -10.85 8.54
CA TRP A 104 7.97 -9.56 8.77
C TRP A 104 9.23 -9.71 9.63
N LYS A 105 9.14 -10.44 10.73
CA LYS A 105 10.26 -10.70 11.63
C LYS A 105 11.36 -11.51 10.97
N ARG A 106 11.03 -12.34 9.99
CA ARG A 106 12.01 -13.11 9.20
C ARG A 106 12.67 -12.30 8.08
N GLY A 107 12.26 -11.05 7.88
CA GLY A 107 12.89 -10.15 6.94
C GLY A 107 12.10 -9.83 5.67
N LEU A 108 10.85 -10.30 5.53
CA LEU A 108 9.99 -9.93 4.41
C LEU A 108 9.46 -8.52 4.62
N LYS A 109 10.21 -7.52 4.17
CA LYS A 109 9.96 -6.09 4.46
C LYS A 109 9.69 -5.22 3.25
N GLY A 110 9.90 -5.71 2.04
CA GLY A 110 9.57 -4.96 0.84
C GLY A 110 8.06 -4.77 0.72
N ARG A 111 7.63 -3.55 0.38
CA ARG A 111 6.22 -3.21 0.19
C ARG A 111 6.01 -2.70 -1.22
N SER A 112 5.01 -3.26 -1.90
CA SER A 112 4.64 -2.85 -3.25
C SER A 112 3.14 -2.55 -3.30
N PRO A 113 2.74 -1.26 -3.43
CA PRO A 113 1.33 -0.92 -3.50
C PRO A 113 0.74 -1.27 -4.85
N VAL A 114 -0.53 -1.68 -4.85
CA VAL A 114 -1.36 -1.77 -6.04
C VAL A 114 -2.24 -0.54 -6.06
N LEU A 115 -2.04 0.30 -7.07
CA LEU A 115 -2.72 1.58 -7.21
C LEU A 115 -3.66 1.55 -8.41
N GLY A 116 -4.90 1.98 -8.20
CA GLY A 116 -5.72 2.40 -9.31
C GLY A 116 -5.17 3.71 -9.85
N VAL A 117 -5.07 3.84 -11.17
CA VAL A 117 -4.43 5.00 -11.80
C VAL A 117 -5.29 5.61 -12.90
N SER A 118 -5.01 6.87 -13.21
CA SER A 118 -5.60 7.61 -14.34
C SER A 118 -4.47 8.22 -15.16
N LYS A 119 -4.62 8.20 -16.48
CA LYS A 119 -3.63 8.82 -17.38
C LYS A 119 -3.64 10.33 -17.19
N CYS A 120 -2.49 10.91 -16.92
CA CYS A 120 -2.34 12.35 -16.73
C CYS A 120 -1.41 13.04 -17.74
N GLY A 121 -0.91 12.29 -18.71
CA GLY A 121 -0.04 12.77 -19.78
C GLY A 121 0.44 11.60 -20.60
N GLU A 122 1.24 11.87 -21.63
CA GLU A 122 1.80 10.80 -22.48
C GLU A 122 2.76 9.94 -21.65
N GLY A 123 2.42 8.65 -21.51
CA GLY A 123 3.19 7.71 -20.70
C GLY A 123 3.21 8.04 -19.22
N LYS A 124 2.31 8.92 -18.72
CA LYS A 124 2.26 9.34 -17.34
C LYS A 124 0.92 8.98 -16.71
N PHE A 125 0.97 8.46 -15.47
CA PHE A 125 -0.18 8.03 -14.72
C PHE A 125 -0.17 8.64 -13.34
N SER A 126 -1.35 9.04 -12.88
CA SER A 126 -1.56 9.58 -11.54
C SER A 126 -2.34 8.56 -10.71
N PRO A 127 -1.92 8.23 -9.48
CA PRO A 127 -2.68 7.33 -8.63
C PRO A 127 -3.99 7.98 -8.20
N ILE A 128 -5.04 7.18 -8.14
CA ILE A 128 -6.36 7.64 -7.70
C ILE A 128 -6.86 6.90 -6.46
N ARG A 129 -6.39 5.67 -6.22
CA ARG A 129 -6.77 4.93 -5.02
C ARG A 129 -5.75 3.82 -4.73
N LEU A 130 -5.68 3.45 -3.46
CA LEU A 130 -4.93 2.30 -2.99
C LEU A 130 -5.86 1.08 -2.95
N GLU A 131 -5.49 0.02 -3.63
CA GLU A 131 -6.30 -1.21 -3.68
C GLU A 131 -5.78 -2.30 -2.76
N SER A 132 -4.47 -2.50 -2.74
CA SER A 132 -3.82 -3.47 -1.86
C SER A 132 -2.34 -3.13 -1.73
N VAL A 133 -1.65 -3.81 -0.82
CA VAL A 133 -0.19 -3.73 -0.70
C VAL A 133 0.34 -5.16 -0.62
N ALA A 134 1.38 -5.46 -1.37
CA ALA A 134 2.09 -6.73 -1.25
C ALA A 134 3.30 -6.58 -0.35
N LEU A 135 3.53 -7.56 0.52
CA LEU A 135 4.85 -7.81 1.08
C LEU A 135 5.59 -8.71 0.11
N THR A 136 6.77 -8.28 -0.33
CA THR A 136 7.48 -8.95 -1.41
C THR A 136 8.98 -8.72 -1.29
N ASP A 137 9.78 -9.64 -1.83
CA ASP A 137 11.22 -9.46 -1.97
C ASP A 137 11.59 -8.60 -3.19
N HIS A 138 10.61 -8.27 -4.05
CA HIS A 138 10.82 -7.53 -5.29
C HIS A 138 9.89 -6.31 -5.38
N PRO A 139 10.00 -5.32 -4.45
CA PRO A 139 9.11 -4.17 -4.44
C PRO A 139 9.38 -3.22 -5.63
N LEU A 140 8.32 -2.55 -6.09
CA LEU A 140 8.44 -1.53 -7.13
C LEU A 140 9.34 -0.37 -6.67
N PHE A 141 9.16 0.07 -5.44
CA PHE A 141 9.97 1.12 -4.82
C PHE A 141 11.00 0.48 -3.89
N GLN A 142 12.30 0.57 -4.25
CA GLN A 142 13.34 -0.20 -3.58
C GLN A 142 13.69 0.30 -2.18
N ASP A 143 13.66 1.60 -1.94
CA ASP A 143 14.25 2.19 -0.74
C ASP A 143 13.22 2.73 0.27
N LEU A 144 12.08 2.09 0.37
CA LEU A 144 11.09 2.45 1.40
C LEU A 144 11.54 1.96 2.78
N ARG A 145 11.67 2.89 3.71
CA ARG A 145 12.09 2.60 5.08
C ARG A 145 11.12 3.11 6.13
#